data_a24862c17feca6e318535fddea466bb8
#
_entry.id   a24862c17feca6e318535fddea466bb8
#
_cell.length_a   1.000
_cell.length_b   1.000
_cell.length_c   1.000
_cell.angle_alpha   90.00
_cell.angle_beta   90.00
_cell.angle_gamma   90.00
#
_symmetry.space_group_name_H-M   'P 1'
#
loop_
_entity.id
_entity.type
_entity.pdbx_description
1 polymer ?
#
loop_
_entity_poly.entity_id
_entity_poly.type
_entity_poly.pdbx_seq_one_letter_code
_entity_poly.pdbx_strand_id
1 'polypeptide(L)'
;LEEFHEMILNTSFGGDKVSIIGRNNKILFTGLIEKVEIQVVNKLIRAIIYCASNTILMDKKEKRRSFQNPQMTYTQVLNKVISEYDNAMFIRQEVSDCAIKYPLIQYDETDWEFLKRLATHFNTVLYPESQAPNMAFYLGCRRGRPQGKILERQANFSKSGISDNYYTEGGFEEKRSRSEATYIELTDRDEWDIGDTILCEKYEYVVYRKKIVFSKGEVTFSYLLGKNYFLCRKKRINKRLSGASIKGEIKKTECERVHLQLEIDEEENAYYSWNWTPETGNLCYCMPEVGSKVVVYFASGDEKDGIALHTLRMNSRSGIFSTIQNREIHTQHDKKMALYPERLFIEGKDKATGIYLDDKSGIQFKSPKGLKFNAVQGFYINGKKEVFSAPMDIVCRTNQSNIEINRDINLYAPGGVQTNGGNDNGTLITVPASVEKKSDHWQIAYSALAAVPTVDFNKVDDDGVVDLMVEAAIPKIATGKTTLAMSDVMKGIPESKTRYPNALHAMELYTVKGGYPLPDRKE
;
A
#
# COMPACT_ATOMS: atom_id res chain seq x y z
N LEU A 1 38.18 -51.85 -2.91
CA LEU A 1 36.88 -51.38 -2.41
C LEU A 1 37.02 -50.42 -1.21
N GLU A 2 37.95 -50.69 -0.29
CA GLU A 2 38.22 -49.82 0.88
C GLU A 2 38.85 -48.49 0.46
N GLU A 3 39.89 -48.46 -0.38
CA GLU A 3 40.47 -47.22 -0.93
C GLU A 3 39.46 -46.36 -1.70
N PHE A 4 38.54 -47.01 -2.39
CA PHE A 4 37.48 -46.29 -3.14
C PHE A 4 36.42 -45.72 -2.19
N HIS A 5 36.15 -46.42 -1.09
CA HIS A 5 35.25 -45.96 -0.05
C HIS A 5 35.79 -44.73 0.68
N GLU A 6 37.10 -44.77 1.02
CA GLU A 6 37.80 -43.60 1.60
C GLU A 6 37.82 -42.39 0.63
N MET A 7 38.08 -42.63 -0.65
CA MET A 7 38.09 -41.60 -1.64
C MET A 7 36.71 -40.92 -1.77
N ILE A 8 35.62 -41.70 -1.67
CA ILE A 8 34.23 -41.18 -1.73
C ILE A 8 33.88 -40.39 -0.47
N LEU A 9 34.23 -40.90 0.70
CA LEU A 9 33.91 -40.25 1.99
C LEU A 9 34.70 -38.96 2.20
N ASN A 10 35.90 -38.87 1.62
CA ASN A 10 36.82 -37.74 1.83
C ASN A 10 36.79 -36.71 0.71
N THR A 11 36.08 -36.96 -0.41
CA THR A 11 35.99 -36.02 -1.52
C THR A 11 34.68 -35.24 -1.44
N SER A 12 34.72 -33.95 -1.15
CA SER A 12 33.56 -33.07 -1.27
C SER A 12 33.37 -32.73 -2.76
N PHE A 13 32.50 -33.48 -3.44
CA PHE A 13 32.20 -33.25 -4.85
C PHE A 13 31.32 -32.02 -5.11
N GLY A 14 30.86 -31.32 -4.09
CA GLY A 14 29.98 -30.18 -4.24
C GLY A 14 30.71 -28.93 -4.74
N GLY A 15 30.36 -28.48 -5.94
CA GLY A 15 30.87 -27.24 -6.52
C GLY A 15 32.05 -27.37 -7.47
N ASP A 16 32.57 -28.60 -7.68
CA ASP A 16 33.64 -28.83 -8.64
C ASP A 16 33.13 -28.61 -10.09
N LYS A 17 33.98 -27.93 -10.88
CA LYS A 17 33.67 -27.64 -12.28
C LYS A 17 33.87 -28.86 -13.15
N VAL A 18 32.91 -29.11 -14.03
CA VAL A 18 32.94 -30.18 -15.03
C VAL A 18 32.74 -29.59 -16.42
N SER A 19 33.49 -30.07 -17.40
CA SER A 19 33.25 -29.76 -18.79
C SER A 19 33.11 -31.04 -19.62
N ILE A 20 32.10 -31.11 -20.44
CA ILE A 20 31.94 -32.18 -21.45
C ILE A 20 32.41 -31.62 -22.78
N ILE A 21 33.43 -32.24 -23.32
CA ILE A 21 34.05 -31.82 -24.57
C ILE A 21 33.70 -32.85 -25.64
N GLY A 22 33.11 -32.36 -26.72
CA GLY A 22 32.77 -33.15 -27.91
C GLY A 22 33.90 -33.23 -28.92
N ARG A 23 33.55 -33.64 -30.16
CA ARG A 23 34.49 -33.66 -31.28
C ARG A 23 35.04 -32.27 -31.58
N ASN A 24 36.29 -32.19 -32.02
CA ASN A 24 36.98 -30.93 -32.37
C ASN A 24 37.14 -29.96 -31.20
N ASN A 25 37.25 -30.45 -29.97
CA ASN A 25 37.37 -29.65 -28.75
C ASN A 25 36.19 -28.70 -28.49
N LYS A 26 35.04 -28.93 -29.10
CA LYS A 26 33.83 -28.14 -28.87
C LYS A 26 33.29 -28.46 -27.48
N ILE A 27 33.13 -27.45 -26.65
CA ILE A 27 32.47 -27.58 -25.33
C ILE A 27 30.98 -27.83 -25.60
N LEU A 28 30.45 -28.95 -25.13
CA LEU A 28 29.05 -29.32 -25.18
C LEU A 28 28.30 -28.90 -23.92
N PHE A 29 28.99 -28.91 -22.78
CA PHE A 29 28.45 -28.51 -21.48
C PHE A 29 29.60 -28.11 -20.56
N THR A 30 29.36 -27.07 -19.77
CA THR A 30 30.18 -26.68 -18.62
C THR A 30 29.27 -26.37 -17.45
N GLY A 31 29.60 -26.85 -16.26
CA GLY A 31 28.79 -26.63 -15.08
C GLY A 31 29.47 -27.16 -13.82
N LEU A 32 28.68 -27.35 -12.81
CA LEU A 32 29.09 -27.80 -11.48
C LEU A 32 28.51 -29.17 -11.18
N ILE A 33 29.28 -29.98 -10.45
CA ILE A 33 28.78 -31.24 -9.91
C ILE A 33 27.78 -30.93 -8.81
N GLU A 34 26.59 -31.48 -8.94
CA GLU A 34 25.53 -31.34 -7.95
C GLU A 34 25.41 -32.58 -7.08
N LYS A 35 25.55 -33.76 -7.67
CA LYS A 35 25.41 -35.03 -6.99
C LYS A 35 26.26 -36.11 -7.67
N VAL A 36 26.82 -37.00 -6.90
CA VAL A 36 27.50 -38.20 -7.36
C VAL A 36 26.81 -39.41 -6.73
N GLU A 37 26.36 -40.35 -7.52
CA GLU A 37 25.85 -41.64 -7.07
C GLU A 37 26.80 -42.74 -7.52
N ILE A 38 27.16 -43.63 -6.61
CA ILE A 38 28.00 -44.77 -6.90
C ILE A 38 27.20 -46.04 -6.75
N GLN A 39 27.17 -46.81 -7.81
CA GLN A 39 26.48 -48.09 -7.85
C GLN A 39 27.48 -49.21 -8.08
N VAL A 40 27.37 -50.25 -7.32
CA VAL A 40 28.17 -51.47 -7.51
C VAL A 40 27.22 -52.58 -8.03
N VAL A 41 27.39 -52.93 -9.28
CA VAL A 41 26.55 -53.95 -9.94
C VAL A 41 27.49 -55.02 -10.49
N ASN A 42 27.31 -56.28 -10.02
CA ASN A 42 28.13 -57.42 -10.44
C ASN A 42 29.66 -57.18 -10.36
N LYS A 43 30.11 -56.57 -9.23
CA LYS A 43 31.51 -56.16 -8.98
C LYS A 43 32.05 -55.05 -9.90
N LEU A 44 31.22 -54.46 -10.76
CA LEU A 44 31.56 -53.29 -11.52
C LEU A 44 31.09 -52.04 -10.81
N ILE A 45 31.96 -51.09 -10.67
CA ILE A 45 31.66 -49.79 -10.06
C ILE A 45 31.22 -48.85 -11.18
N ARG A 46 30.05 -48.26 -10.98
CA ARG A 46 29.47 -47.23 -11.87
C ARG A 46 29.28 -45.95 -11.09
N ALA A 47 29.92 -44.89 -11.51
CA ALA A 47 29.65 -43.55 -10.99
C ALA A 47 28.65 -42.83 -11.91
N ILE A 48 27.59 -42.28 -11.33
CA ILE A 48 26.63 -41.42 -12.01
C ILE A 48 26.84 -40.02 -11.44
N ILE A 49 27.24 -39.10 -12.29
CA ILE A 49 27.54 -37.71 -11.92
C ILE A 49 26.42 -36.84 -12.46
N TYR A 50 25.73 -36.14 -11.57
CA TYR A 50 24.71 -35.17 -11.90
C TYR A 50 25.37 -33.79 -11.89
N CYS A 51 25.22 -33.06 -12.98
CA CYS A 51 25.80 -31.73 -13.15
C CYS A 51 24.72 -30.76 -13.57
N ALA A 52 24.85 -29.52 -13.12
CA ALA A 52 24.00 -28.43 -13.54
C ALA A 52 24.84 -27.29 -14.09
N SER A 53 24.26 -26.44 -14.95
CA SER A 53 24.94 -25.22 -15.42
C SER A 53 25.34 -24.31 -14.26
N ASN A 54 26.30 -23.42 -14.47
CA ASN A 54 26.79 -22.51 -13.42
C ASN A 54 25.69 -21.67 -12.78
N THR A 55 24.53 -21.49 -13.43
CA THR A 55 23.35 -20.79 -12.88
C THR A 55 22.73 -21.50 -11.67
N ILE A 56 23.10 -22.77 -11.38
CA ILE A 56 22.66 -23.48 -10.18
C ILE A 56 23.08 -22.76 -8.90
N LEU A 57 24.15 -21.99 -8.91
CA LEU A 57 24.57 -21.19 -7.77
C LEU A 57 23.55 -20.14 -7.37
N MET A 58 22.78 -19.63 -8.35
CA MET A 58 21.68 -18.70 -8.10
C MET A 58 20.45 -19.39 -7.47
N ASP A 59 20.39 -20.72 -7.50
CA ASP A 59 19.24 -21.51 -7.01
C ASP A 59 19.51 -22.19 -5.65
N LYS A 60 20.56 -21.75 -4.94
CA LYS A 60 20.97 -22.38 -3.66
C LYS A 60 20.41 -21.71 -2.42
N LYS A 61 20.21 -20.40 -2.45
CA LYS A 61 19.83 -19.62 -1.26
C LYS A 61 18.60 -18.77 -1.54
N GLU A 62 17.56 -18.96 -0.74
CA GLU A 62 16.41 -18.06 -0.72
C GLU A 62 16.80 -16.71 -0.11
N LYS A 63 16.25 -15.64 -0.67
CA LYS A 63 16.54 -14.26 -0.27
C LYS A 63 15.27 -13.46 -0.09
N ARG A 64 15.41 -12.37 0.66
CA ARG A 64 14.38 -11.33 0.82
C ARG A 64 15.02 -10.00 0.52
N ARG A 65 14.51 -9.28 -0.48
CA ARG A 65 14.90 -7.92 -0.85
C ARG A 65 13.83 -7.27 -1.69
N SER A 66 13.85 -5.95 -1.79
CA SER A 66 12.93 -5.21 -2.64
C SER A 66 13.65 -4.28 -3.62
N PHE A 67 12.95 -3.94 -4.69
CA PHE A 67 13.34 -2.94 -5.67
C PHE A 67 12.16 -1.98 -5.79
N GLN A 68 12.23 -0.84 -5.11
CA GLN A 68 11.09 0.07 -4.96
C GLN A 68 11.12 1.29 -5.87
N ASN A 69 12.23 1.56 -6.57
CA ASN A 69 12.31 2.72 -7.45
C ASN A 69 11.56 2.47 -8.77
N PRO A 70 10.40 3.13 -9.01
CA PRO A 70 9.60 2.90 -10.22
C PRO A 70 10.30 3.28 -11.53
N GLN A 71 11.36 4.09 -11.46
CA GLN A 71 12.16 4.48 -12.63
C GLN A 71 13.28 3.49 -12.93
N MET A 72 13.58 2.57 -12.01
CA MET A 72 14.55 1.51 -12.24
C MET A 72 14.09 0.62 -13.37
N THR A 73 15.00 0.25 -14.26
CA THR A 73 14.68 -0.69 -15.35
C THR A 73 14.88 -2.14 -14.93
N TYR A 74 14.22 -3.06 -15.61
CA TYR A 74 14.45 -4.49 -15.38
C TYR A 74 15.92 -4.87 -15.57
N THR A 75 16.62 -4.26 -16.54
CA THR A 75 18.07 -4.49 -16.70
C THR A 75 18.86 -4.10 -15.46
N GLN A 76 18.52 -2.98 -14.83
CA GLN A 76 19.18 -2.56 -13.58
C GLN A 76 18.89 -3.53 -12.43
N VAL A 77 17.64 -4.05 -12.34
CA VAL A 77 17.29 -5.09 -11.37
C VAL A 77 18.10 -6.36 -11.61
N LEU A 78 18.14 -6.85 -12.87
CA LEU A 78 18.92 -8.03 -13.21
C LEU A 78 20.41 -7.83 -12.87
N ASN A 79 20.97 -6.67 -13.21
CA ASN A 79 22.37 -6.34 -12.90
C ASN A 79 22.64 -6.35 -11.38
N LYS A 80 21.74 -5.80 -10.57
CA LYS A 80 21.87 -5.87 -9.10
C LYS A 80 21.88 -7.33 -8.60
N VAL A 81 21.00 -8.16 -9.15
CA VAL A 81 20.95 -9.59 -8.77
C VAL A 81 22.23 -10.32 -9.14
N ILE A 82 22.70 -10.16 -10.39
CA ILE A 82 23.89 -10.89 -10.87
C ILE A 82 25.20 -10.36 -10.32
N SER A 83 25.26 -9.10 -9.84
CA SER A 83 26.48 -8.50 -9.29
C SER A 83 27.02 -9.24 -8.05
N GLU A 84 26.19 -10.07 -7.41
CA GLU A 84 26.60 -10.92 -6.29
C GLU A 84 27.38 -12.18 -6.73
N TYR A 85 27.48 -12.42 -8.05
CA TYR A 85 28.11 -13.61 -8.61
C TYR A 85 29.29 -13.21 -9.51
N ASP A 86 30.44 -13.79 -9.26
CA ASP A 86 31.67 -13.50 -9.98
C ASP A 86 31.52 -13.78 -11.48
N ASN A 87 31.82 -12.77 -12.30
CA ASN A 87 31.77 -12.84 -13.75
C ASN A 87 30.44 -13.34 -14.35
N ALA A 88 29.33 -13.15 -13.61
CA ALA A 88 28.02 -13.47 -14.12
C ALA A 88 27.57 -12.46 -15.17
N MET A 89 26.90 -12.94 -16.22
CA MET A 89 26.39 -12.11 -17.30
C MET A 89 25.03 -12.59 -17.78
N PHE A 90 24.24 -11.67 -18.35
CA PHE A 90 23.03 -12.04 -19.08
C PHE A 90 22.93 -11.28 -20.40
N ILE A 91 22.21 -11.86 -21.33
CA ILE A 91 21.94 -11.28 -22.64
C ILE A 91 20.42 -11.20 -22.80
N ARG A 92 19.92 -10.00 -23.08
CA ARG A 92 18.51 -9.82 -23.44
C ARG A 92 18.35 -10.13 -24.91
N GLN A 93 17.42 -11.03 -25.19
CA GLN A 93 17.12 -11.43 -26.56
C GLN A 93 15.66 -11.11 -26.88
N GLU A 94 15.44 -10.21 -27.84
CA GLU A 94 14.09 -9.77 -28.28
C GLU A 94 13.20 -9.17 -27.16
N VAL A 95 13.79 -8.78 -26.05
CA VAL A 95 13.10 -8.16 -24.91
C VAL A 95 13.55 -6.72 -24.79
N SER A 96 12.60 -5.78 -24.96
CA SER A 96 12.88 -4.35 -24.73
C SER A 96 13.00 -4.07 -23.25
N ASP A 97 13.95 -3.19 -22.86
CA ASP A 97 14.05 -2.74 -21.49
C ASP A 97 12.93 -1.74 -21.16
N CYS A 98 12.41 -1.83 -19.97
CA CYS A 98 11.41 -0.89 -19.48
C CYS A 98 11.53 -0.70 -17.97
N ALA A 99 10.96 0.39 -17.47
CA ALA A 99 10.88 0.64 -16.04
C ALA A 99 9.93 -0.35 -15.35
N ILE A 100 10.24 -0.70 -14.10
CA ILE A 100 9.47 -1.68 -13.32
C ILE A 100 8.07 -1.17 -12.95
N LYS A 101 7.88 0.15 -12.83
CA LYS A 101 6.64 0.86 -12.49
C LYS A 101 6.07 0.56 -11.10
N TYR A 102 6.15 -0.66 -10.63
CA TYR A 102 5.70 -1.15 -9.33
C TYR A 102 6.86 -1.82 -8.60
N PRO A 103 6.82 -1.92 -7.28
CA PRO A 103 7.87 -2.63 -6.54
C PRO A 103 8.00 -4.06 -7.02
N LEU A 104 9.21 -4.56 -7.08
CA LEU A 104 9.51 -5.97 -7.24
C LEU A 104 10.07 -6.48 -5.93
N ILE A 105 9.49 -7.54 -5.38
CA ILE A 105 9.87 -8.09 -4.09
C ILE A 105 10.27 -9.54 -4.29
N GLN A 106 11.52 -9.84 -4.04
CA GLN A 106 12.00 -11.20 -3.85
C GLN A 106 11.72 -11.57 -2.39
N TYR A 107 10.86 -12.56 -2.19
CA TYR A 107 10.43 -12.99 -0.86
C TYR A 107 10.45 -14.51 -0.79
N ASP A 108 11.39 -15.06 -0.03
CA ASP A 108 11.64 -16.50 0.08
C ASP A 108 11.80 -17.20 -1.28
N GLU A 109 12.39 -16.49 -2.23
CA GLU A 109 12.75 -16.98 -3.55
C GLU A 109 14.27 -17.03 -3.69
N THR A 110 14.80 -18.04 -4.39
CA THR A 110 16.17 -18.00 -4.87
C THR A 110 16.32 -16.92 -5.94
N ASP A 111 17.56 -16.51 -6.23
CA ASP A 111 17.78 -15.55 -7.32
C ASP A 111 17.32 -16.10 -8.66
N TRP A 112 17.53 -17.40 -8.89
CA TRP A 112 17.07 -18.03 -10.12
C TRP A 112 15.54 -18.12 -10.24
N GLU A 113 14.84 -18.42 -9.14
CA GLU A 113 13.36 -18.39 -9.08
C GLU A 113 12.85 -16.98 -9.38
N PHE A 114 13.44 -15.97 -8.72
CA PHE A 114 13.08 -14.56 -8.92
C PHE A 114 13.28 -14.13 -10.37
N LEU A 115 14.46 -14.40 -10.96
CA LEU A 115 14.74 -14.06 -12.34
C LEU A 115 13.80 -14.80 -13.32
N LYS A 116 13.50 -16.09 -13.07
CA LYS A 116 12.50 -16.84 -13.86
C LYS A 116 11.11 -16.16 -13.78
N ARG A 117 10.72 -15.68 -12.61
CA ARG A 117 9.47 -14.96 -12.45
C ARG A 117 9.48 -13.63 -13.21
N LEU A 118 10.57 -12.86 -13.14
CA LEU A 118 10.72 -11.62 -13.91
C LEU A 118 10.67 -11.85 -15.43
N ALA A 119 11.22 -12.95 -15.93
CA ALA A 119 11.14 -13.30 -17.34
C ALA A 119 9.68 -13.43 -17.81
N THR A 120 8.77 -13.90 -16.95
CA THR A 120 7.35 -14.00 -17.28
C THR A 120 6.65 -12.64 -17.43
N HIS A 121 7.21 -11.55 -16.88
CA HIS A 121 6.69 -10.20 -17.11
C HIS A 121 6.85 -9.75 -18.56
N PHE A 122 7.81 -10.37 -19.28
CA PHE A 122 8.05 -10.19 -20.70
C PHE A 122 7.46 -11.32 -21.54
N ASN A 123 6.61 -12.15 -20.94
CA ASN A 123 6.00 -13.28 -21.64
C ASN A 123 7.04 -14.27 -22.22
N THR A 124 8.16 -14.47 -21.53
CA THR A 124 9.28 -15.30 -21.97
C THR A 124 9.88 -16.13 -20.84
N VAL A 125 10.99 -16.80 -21.12
CA VAL A 125 11.71 -17.69 -20.20
C VAL A 125 13.19 -17.30 -20.11
N LEU A 126 13.92 -17.90 -19.14
CA LEU A 126 15.37 -17.84 -19.06
C LEU A 126 15.98 -19.11 -19.67
N TYR A 127 17.09 -18.93 -20.39
CA TYR A 127 17.94 -20.00 -20.87
C TYR A 127 19.33 -19.90 -20.27
N PRO A 128 19.79 -20.86 -19.44
CA PRO A 128 21.19 -20.90 -19.01
C PRO A 128 22.09 -21.18 -20.21
N GLU A 129 23.21 -20.46 -20.29
CA GLU A 129 24.26 -20.75 -21.29
C GLU A 129 25.17 -21.83 -20.73
N SER A 130 24.86 -23.06 -21.09
CA SER A 130 25.55 -24.24 -20.56
C SER A 130 26.90 -24.54 -21.20
N GLN A 131 27.32 -23.77 -22.17
CA GLN A 131 28.63 -23.91 -22.85
C GLN A 131 29.63 -22.85 -22.34
N ALA A 132 29.16 -21.83 -21.62
CA ALA A 132 30.01 -20.77 -21.09
C ALA A 132 30.79 -21.25 -19.85
N PRO A 133 32.07 -20.89 -19.72
CA PRO A 133 32.89 -21.24 -18.56
C PRO A 133 32.46 -20.48 -17.29
N ASN A 134 31.80 -19.34 -17.47
CA ASN A 134 31.25 -18.51 -16.40
C ASN A 134 29.73 -18.63 -16.34
N MET A 135 29.15 -18.10 -15.27
CA MET A 135 27.69 -18.02 -15.15
C MET A 135 27.13 -17.08 -16.21
N ALA A 136 26.31 -17.63 -17.11
CA ALA A 136 25.68 -16.85 -18.16
C ALA A 136 24.28 -17.38 -18.47
N PHE A 137 23.38 -16.49 -18.87
CA PHE A 137 22.04 -16.87 -19.30
C PHE A 137 21.44 -15.85 -20.27
N TYR A 138 20.42 -16.28 -21.00
CA TYR A 138 19.62 -15.42 -21.87
C TYR A 138 18.25 -15.16 -21.26
N LEU A 139 17.83 -13.90 -21.32
CA LEU A 139 16.44 -13.52 -21.12
C LEU A 139 15.74 -13.54 -22.48
N GLY A 140 14.93 -14.56 -22.73
CA GLY A 140 14.39 -14.89 -24.04
C GLY A 140 15.20 -15.96 -24.77
N CYS A 141 14.69 -16.45 -25.90
CA CYS A 141 15.39 -17.44 -26.68
C CYS A 141 16.52 -16.80 -27.51
N ARG A 142 17.68 -17.39 -27.45
CA ARG A 142 18.82 -17.01 -28.31
C ARG A 142 18.41 -17.07 -29.77
N ARG A 143 18.87 -16.13 -30.60
CA ARG A 143 18.80 -16.23 -32.05
C ARG A 143 19.92 -17.14 -32.57
N GLY A 144 19.54 -18.23 -33.18
CA GLY A 144 20.44 -19.18 -33.79
C GLY A 144 20.53 -19.04 -35.30
N ARG A 145 21.04 -20.09 -35.96
CA ARG A 145 21.26 -20.16 -37.39
C ARG A 145 20.12 -20.92 -38.07
N PRO A 146 19.79 -20.60 -39.34
CA PRO A 146 18.87 -21.42 -40.12
C PRO A 146 19.54 -22.75 -40.49
N GLN A 147 18.87 -23.85 -40.18
CA GLN A 147 19.35 -25.21 -40.44
C GLN A 147 18.78 -25.83 -41.75
N GLY A 148 18.10 -25.01 -42.55
CA GLY A 148 17.50 -25.45 -43.83
C GLY A 148 16.10 -26.02 -43.64
N LYS A 149 15.71 -26.93 -44.56
CA LYS A 149 14.38 -27.53 -44.54
C LYS A 149 14.40 -28.93 -43.95
N ILE A 150 13.41 -29.23 -43.12
CA ILE A 150 13.31 -30.49 -42.39
C ILE A 150 13.16 -31.71 -43.35
N LEU A 151 12.42 -31.55 -44.45
CA LEU A 151 12.19 -32.61 -45.45
C LEU A 151 13.44 -32.96 -46.27
N GLU A 152 14.44 -32.10 -46.25
CA GLU A 152 15.72 -32.34 -46.97
C GLU A 152 16.74 -33.09 -46.09
N ARG A 153 16.38 -33.38 -44.82
CA ARG A 153 17.25 -34.05 -43.86
C ARG A 153 16.87 -35.50 -43.62
N GLN A 154 17.86 -36.33 -43.37
CA GLN A 154 17.69 -37.72 -42.94
C GLN A 154 17.41 -37.81 -41.43
N ALA A 155 16.47 -36.99 -40.94
CA ALA A 155 16.14 -36.89 -39.54
C ALA A 155 14.94 -37.79 -39.16
N ASN A 156 14.97 -38.35 -37.97
CA ASN A 156 13.87 -39.17 -37.47
C ASN A 156 12.89 -38.32 -36.67
N PHE A 157 11.68 -38.17 -37.16
CA PHE A 157 10.58 -37.59 -36.40
C PHE A 157 10.08 -38.59 -35.36
N SER A 158 10.05 -38.18 -34.12
CA SER A 158 9.57 -39.04 -33.06
C SER A 158 8.15 -38.70 -32.61
N LYS A 159 7.79 -37.41 -32.61
CA LYS A 159 6.48 -36.95 -32.11
C LYS A 159 6.15 -35.54 -32.59
N SER A 160 4.86 -35.29 -32.81
CA SER A 160 4.35 -33.92 -32.94
C SER A 160 3.05 -33.81 -32.12
N GLY A 161 2.80 -32.65 -31.53
CA GLY A 161 1.62 -32.42 -30.71
C GLY A 161 1.41 -30.95 -30.35
N ILE A 162 0.41 -30.70 -29.52
CA ILE A 162 0.15 -29.40 -28.93
C ILE A 162 0.82 -29.37 -27.57
N SER A 163 1.59 -28.32 -27.31
CA SER A 163 2.21 -28.14 -25.98
C SER A 163 1.16 -27.93 -24.89
N ASP A 164 1.36 -28.57 -23.73
CA ASP A 164 0.54 -28.34 -22.53
C ASP A 164 0.55 -26.85 -22.12
N ASN A 165 1.58 -26.11 -22.45
CA ASN A 165 1.66 -24.67 -22.24
C ASN A 165 0.50 -23.90 -22.90
N TYR A 166 -0.10 -24.44 -23.97
CA TYR A 166 -1.28 -23.82 -24.58
C TYR A 166 -2.44 -23.67 -23.58
N TYR A 167 -2.62 -24.64 -22.70
CA TYR A 167 -3.67 -24.64 -21.70
C TYR A 167 -3.24 -23.95 -20.39
N THR A 168 -2.00 -24.13 -20.01
CA THR A 168 -1.50 -23.64 -18.70
C THR A 168 -1.00 -22.21 -18.73
N GLU A 169 -0.57 -21.71 -19.88
CA GLU A 169 0.03 -20.38 -20.03
C GLU A 169 -0.89 -19.38 -20.78
N GLY A 170 -2.20 -19.62 -20.77
CA GLY A 170 -3.20 -18.66 -21.21
C GLY A 170 -3.54 -18.69 -22.72
N GLY A 171 -2.94 -19.57 -23.53
CA GLY A 171 -3.23 -19.62 -24.96
C GLY A 171 -4.66 -19.96 -25.30
N PHE A 172 -5.30 -20.82 -24.49
CA PHE A 172 -6.70 -21.16 -24.63
C PHE A 172 -7.62 -19.99 -24.24
N GLU A 173 -7.31 -19.30 -23.14
CA GLU A 173 -8.05 -18.14 -22.65
C GLU A 173 -7.97 -16.97 -23.65
N GLU A 174 -6.78 -16.72 -24.22
CA GLU A 174 -6.55 -15.69 -25.22
C GLU A 174 -7.07 -16.05 -26.62
N LYS A 175 -7.69 -17.23 -26.79
CA LYS A 175 -8.22 -17.75 -28.05
C LYS A 175 -7.17 -17.82 -29.17
N ARG A 176 -5.90 -18.04 -28.85
CA ARG A 176 -4.82 -18.17 -29.84
C ARG A 176 -4.99 -19.42 -30.65
N SER A 177 -4.41 -19.43 -31.85
CA SER A 177 -4.44 -20.61 -32.73
C SER A 177 -3.66 -21.78 -32.13
N ARG A 178 -4.28 -22.95 -32.05
CA ARG A 178 -3.60 -24.18 -31.61
C ARG A 178 -2.34 -24.47 -32.44
N SER A 179 -2.32 -24.04 -33.71
CA SER A 179 -1.17 -24.21 -34.58
C SER A 179 0.09 -23.47 -34.11
N GLU A 180 -0.06 -22.42 -33.28
CA GLU A 180 1.08 -21.70 -32.70
C GLU A 180 1.74 -22.46 -31.55
N ALA A 181 0.99 -23.31 -30.87
CA ALA A 181 1.45 -24.14 -29.76
C ALA A 181 1.93 -25.54 -30.21
N THR A 182 2.00 -25.81 -31.52
CA THR A 182 2.49 -27.09 -31.99
C THR A 182 4.00 -27.21 -31.80
N TYR A 183 4.43 -28.41 -31.45
CA TYR A 183 5.84 -28.76 -31.32
C TYR A 183 6.18 -30.01 -32.11
N ILE A 184 7.44 -30.16 -32.45
CA ILE A 184 8.00 -31.33 -33.16
C ILE A 184 9.15 -31.83 -32.30
N GLU A 185 9.18 -33.12 -32.00
CA GLU A 185 10.36 -33.80 -31.47
C GLU A 185 11.11 -34.46 -32.65
N LEU A 186 12.38 -34.13 -32.75
CA LEU A 186 13.24 -34.56 -33.84
C LEU A 186 14.54 -35.14 -33.30
N THR A 187 15.03 -36.22 -33.88
CA THR A 187 16.36 -36.75 -33.57
C THR A 187 17.21 -36.70 -34.83
N ASP A 188 18.39 -36.10 -34.70
CA ASP A 188 19.35 -35.91 -35.82
C ASP A 188 20.76 -36.30 -35.34
N ARG A 189 21.65 -36.56 -36.30
CA ARG A 189 23.08 -36.73 -36.06
C ARG A 189 23.84 -35.41 -36.11
N ASP A 190 23.28 -34.40 -36.77
CA ASP A 190 23.86 -33.06 -36.83
C ASP A 190 23.57 -32.30 -35.53
N GLU A 191 24.56 -31.54 -35.09
CA GLU A 191 24.45 -30.73 -33.91
C GLU A 191 23.91 -29.36 -34.24
N TRP A 192 22.73 -29.04 -33.68
CA TRP A 192 22.13 -27.70 -33.66
C TRP A 192 22.19 -27.09 -32.29
N ASP A 193 22.16 -25.79 -32.23
CA ASP A 193 22.12 -25.05 -30.97
C ASP A 193 20.70 -24.59 -30.63
N ILE A 194 20.46 -24.31 -29.36
CA ILE A 194 19.19 -23.68 -28.92
C ILE A 194 19.05 -22.34 -29.66
N GLY A 195 17.84 -22.06 -30.15
CA GLY A 195 17.55 -20.89 -30.98
C GLY A 195 17.76 -21.06 -32.48
N ASP A 196 18.41 -22.13 -32.90
CA ASP A 196 18.49 -22.44 -34.36
C ASP A 196 17.10 -22.64 -34.93
N THR A 197 16.92 -22.27 -36.19
CA THR A 197 15.63 -22.37 -36.88
C THR A 197 15.65 -23.40 -37.97
N ILE A 198 14.52 -24.05 -38.21
CA ILE A 198 14.32 -24.98 -39.31
C ILE A 198 12.96 -24.76 -39.96
N LEU A 199 12.93 -24.84 -41.28
CA LEU A 199 11.71 -24.71 -42.05
C LEU A 199 11.04 -26.08 -42.20
N CYS A 200 9.80 -26.19 -41.70
CA CYS A 200 8.94 -27.34 -41.95
C CYS A 200 7.76 -26.89 -42.80
N GLU A 201 7.72 -27.37 -44.05
CA GLU A 201 6.81 -26.87 -45.10
C GLU A 201 6.96 -25.35 -45.28
N LYS A 202 5.96 -24.57 -44.83
CA LYS A 202 5.94 -23.11 -44.89
C LYS A 202 6.13 -22.43 -43.53
N TYR A 203 6.31 -23.21 -42.47
CA TYR A 203 6.43 -22.69 -41.11
C TYR A 203 7.85 -22.83 -40.59
N GLU A 204 8.34 -21.79 -39.97
CA GLU A 204 9.61 -21.79 -39.25
C GLU A 204 9.40 -22.29 -37.82
N TYR A 205 10.24 -23.23 -37.41
CA TYR A 205 10.31 -23.76 -36.05
C TYR A 205 11.66 -23.44 -35.45
N VAL A 206 11.68 -23.17 -34.13
CA VAL A 206 12.86 -22.82 -33.35
C VAL A 206 13.21 -23.97 -32.43
N VAL A 207 14.49 -24.25 -32.25
CA VAL A 207 14.99 -25.23 -31.26
C VAL A 207 14.88 -24.65 -29.86
N TYR A 208 13.98 -25.18 -29.06
CA TYR A 208 13.76 -24.75 -27.67
C TYR A 208 14.38 -25.66 -26.61
N ARG A 209 14.66 -26.91 -26.98
CA ARG A 209 15.33 -27.87 -26.13
C ARG A 209 16.23 -28.78 -26.95
N LYS A 210 17.42 -29.01 -26.44
CA LYS A 210 18.42 -29.92 -26.98
C LYS A 210 18.74 -30.98 -25.96
N LYS A 211 18.71 -32.23 -26.32
CA LYS A 211 19.17 -33.37 -25.52
C LYS A 211 20.30 -34.07 -26.30
N ILE A 212 21.42 -34.26 -25.65
CA ILE A 212 22.58 -34.97 -26.23
C ILE A 212 22.67 -36.31 -25.52
N VAL A 213 22.71 -37.39 -26.30
CA VAL A 213 22.86 -38.73 -25.78
C VAL A 213 24.06 -39.38 -26.44
N PHE A 214 25.01 -39.82 -25.61
CA PHE A 214 26.12 -40.65 -26.05
C PHE A 214 25.83 -42.08 -25.60
N SER A 215 25.68 -42.98 -26.57
CA SER A 215 25.40 -44.38 -26.28
C SER A 215 26.05 -45.27 -27.34
N LYS A 216 26.67 -46.38 -26.91
CA LYS A 216 27.31 -47.36 -27.80
C LYS A 216 28.30 -46.75 -28.82
N GLY A 217 29.02 -45.69 -28.39
CA GLY A 217 30.00 -45.03 -29.26
C GLY A 217 29.44 -43.98 -30.22
N GLU A 218 28.11 -43.79 -30.24
CA GLU A 218 27.47 -42.79 -31.11
C GLU A 218 26.88 -41.65 -30.26
N VAL A 219 26.95 -40.43 -30.79
CA VAL A 219 26.30 -39.24 -30.27
C VAL A 219 25.03 -38.99 -31.07
N THR A 220 23.91 -38.85 -30.40
CA THR A 220 22.64 -38.48 -31.00
C THR A 220 22.09 -37.24 -30.35
N PHE A 221 21.46 -36.36 -31.13
CA PHE A 221 20.88 -35.13 -30.69
C PHE A 221 19.35 -35.21 -30.86
N SER A 222 18.64 -34.97 -29.77
CA SER A 222 17.17 -34.89 -29.82
C SER A 222 16.76 -33.46 -29.53
N TYR A 223 15.89 -32.93 -30.35
CA TYR A 223 15.45 -31.55 -30.33
C TYR A 223 13.95 -31.45 -30.09
N LEU A 224 13.56 -30.44 -29.29
CA LEU A 224 12.18 -29.99 -29.25
C LEU A 224 12.09 -28.68 -30.00
N LEU A 225 11.30 -28.69 -31.05
CA LEU A 225 11.09 -27.57 -31.97
C LEU A 225 9.69 -27.02 -31.76
N GLY A 226 9.54 -25.73 -31.69
CA GLY A 226 8.23 -25.09 -31.55
C GLY A 226 8.16 -23.77 -32.30
N LYS A 227 6.98 -23.22 -32.42
CA LYS A 227 6.77 -21.86 -32.94
C LYS A 227 6.92 -20.83 -31.82
N ASN A 228 6.91 -19.54 -32.16
CA ASN A 228 7.17 -18.44 -31.20
C ASN A 228 6.33 -18.50 -29.94
N TYR A 229 5.07 -18.94 -30.01
CA TYR A 229 4.20 -19.07 -28.82
C TYR A 229 4.68 -20.12 -27.80
N PHE A 230 5.52 -21.05 -28.20
CA PHE A 230 6.02 -22.10 -27.31
C PHE A 230 6.77 -21.55 -26.08
N LEU A 231 7.36 -20.37 -26.20
CA LEU A 231 8.05 -19.68 -25.10
C LEU A 231 7.16 -18.79 -24.24
N CYS A 232 5.97 -18.44 -24.73
CA CYS A 232 5.08 -17.55 -23.99
C CYS A 232 4.76 -18.11 -22.61
N ARG A 233 4.86 -17.27 -21.62
CA ARG A 233 4.56 -17.59 -20.21
C ARG A 233 3.68 -16.50 -19.63
N LYS A 234 2.55 -16.89 -19.06
CA LYS A 234 1.69 -15.99 -18.29
C LYS A 234 2.48 -15.38 -17.14
N LYS A 235 2.28 -14.07 -16.88
CA LYS A 235 2.92 -13.39 -15.76
C LYS A 235 2.69 -14.19 -14.46
N ARG A 236 3.76 -14.55 -13.81
CA ARG A 236 3.73 -15.26 -12.53
C ARG A 236 3.90 -14.27 -11.38
N ILE A 237 3.19 -14.53 -10.32
CA ILE A 237 3.27 -13.83 -9.05
C ILE A 237 4.02 -14.70 -8.04
N ASN A 238 4.58 -14.06 -7.03
CA ASN A 238 5.20 -14.78 -5.93
C ASN A 238 4.14 -15.28 -4.95
N LYS A 239 3.79 -16.56 -5.03
CA LYS A 239 2.78 -17.17 -4.14
C LYS A 239 3.17 -17.13 -2.66
N ARG A 240 4.49 -17.10 -2.33
CA ARG A 240 4.98 -17.03 -0.95
C ARG A 240 4.75 -15.64 -0.33
N LEU A 241 4.57 -14.60 -1.17
CA LEU A 241 4.26 -13.26 -0.74
C LEU A 241 2.78 -13.12 -0.31
N SER A 242 1.88 -13.97 -0.80
CA SER A 242 0.46 -13.93 -0.46
C SER A 242 0.25 -14.19 1.04
N GLY A 243 -0.40 -13.25 1.72
CA GLY A 243 -0.59 -13.25 3.17
C GLY A 243 0.63 -12.78 3.97
N ALA A 244 1.75 -12.46 3.31
CA ALA A 244 2.94 -11.98 3.99
C ALA A 244 2.77 -10.53 4.48
N SER A 245 3.49 -10.22 5.55
CA SER A 245 3.57 -8.90 6.14
C SER A 245 5.05 -8.51 6.31
N ILE A 246 5.45 -7.40 5.69
CA ILE A 246 6.81 -6.90 5.73
C ILE A 246 6.83 -5.59 6.51
N LYS A 247 7.66 -5.50 7.53
CA LYS A 247 7.82 -4.26 8.31
C LYS A 247 8.58 -3.22 7.52
N GLY A 248 8.25 -1.95 7.75
CA GLY A 248 8.95 -0.83 7.15
C GLY A 248 8.91 0.39 8.06
N GLU A 249 9.84 1.28 7.84
CA GLU A 249 9.91 2.58 8.50
C GLU A 249 9.50 3.69 7.51
N ILE A 250 8.64 4.58 7.95
CA ILE A 250 8.15 5.68 7.13
C ILE A 250 9.25 6.72 6.95
N LYS A 251 9.64 6.97 5.71
CA LYS A 251 10.61 8.01 5.34
C LYS A 251 9.94 9.29 4.85
N LYS A 252 8.75 9.16 4.23
CA LYS A 252 7.96 10.29 3.74
C LYS A 252 6.48 9.93 3.76
N THR A 253 5.62 10.93 3.99
CA THR A 253 4.16 10.83 3.83
C THR A 253 3.71 11.80 2.75
N GLU A 254 2.73 11.42 1.94
CA GLU A 254 2.20 12.22 0.84
C GLU A 254 0.75 11.85 0.57
N CYS A 255 -0.17 12.78 0.90
CA CYS A 255 -1.60 12.49 0.90
C CYS A 255 -1.93 11.21 1.69
N GLU A 256 -2.58 10.23 1.08
CA GLU A 256 -2.90 8.93 1.69
C GLU A 256 -1.85 7.85 1.38
N ARG A 257 -0.62 8.26 1.13
CA ARG A 257 0.47 7.36 0.77
C ARG A 257 1.70 7.56 1.66
N VAL A 258 2.47 6.49 1.79
CA VAL A 258 3.70 6.45 2.59
C VAL A 258 4.85 5.87 1.78
N HIS A 259 6.02 6.47 1.93
CA HIS A 259 7.27 5.94 1.39
C HIS A 259 8.00 5.20 2.50
N LEU A 260 8.33 3.94 2.26
CA LEU A 260 8.80 3.03 3.29
C LEU A 260 10.19 2.47 2.97
N GLN A 261 11.07 2.54 3.96
CA GLN A 261 12.25 1.69 4.01
C GLN A 261 11.82 0.35 4.60
N LEU A 262 11.75 -0.69 3.79
CA LEU A 262 11.38 -2.03 4.26
C LEU A 262 12.53 -2.69 5.01
N GLU A 263 12.24 -3.57 5.97
CA GLU A 263 13.27 -4.29 6.75
C GLU A 263 14.12 -5.25 5.92
N ILE A 264 13.67 -5.56 4.70
CA ILE A 264 14.35 -6.42 3.74
C ILE A 264 15.26 -5.63 2.78
N ASP A 265 15.30 -4.30 2.90
CA ASP A 265 16.14 -3.43 2.06
C ASP A 265 17.52 -3.27 2.71
N GLU A 266 18.57 -3.59 1.99
CA GLU A 266 19.97 -3.43 2.43
C GLU A 266 20.45 -1.97 2.30
N GLU A 267 19.93 -1.23 1.32
CA GLU A 267 20.24 0.16 1.02
C GLU A 267 19.00 1.04 1.15
N GLU A 268 19.18 2.38 1.08
CA GLU A 268 18.04 3.30 1.04
C GLU A 268 17.21 3.06 -0.22
N ASN A 269 15.93 2.70 -0.03
CA ASN A 269 15.04 2.22 -1.09
C ASN A 269 13.59 2.71 -0.96
N ALA A 270 13.34 3.77 -0.20
CA ALA A 270 12.00 4.30 0.06
C ALA A 270 11.43 5.15 -1.10
N TYR A 271 11.54 4.67 -2.34
CA TYR A 271 11.12 5.41 -3.53
C TYR A 271 9.66 5.19 -3.90
N TYR A 272 9.09 4.01 -3.59
CA TYR A 272 7.71 3.71 -3.93
C TYR A 272 6.73 4.30 -2.92
N SER A 273 5.61 4.76 -3.43
CA SER A 273 4.53 5.36 -2.66
C SER A 273 3.43 4.31 -2.42
N TRP A 274 3.42 3.70 -1.24
CA TRP A 274 2.46 2.69 -0.83
C TRP A 274 1.15 3.33 -0.37
N ASN A 275 0.02 2.74 -0.71
CA ASN A 275 -1.28 3.16 -0.17
C ASN A 275 -1.30 2.92 1.34
N TRP A 276 -1.70 3.92 2.09
CA TRP A 276 -1.91 3.81 3.53
C TRP A 276 -3.38 3.53 3.84
N THR A 277 -3.63 2.60 4.72
CA THR A 277 -4.98 2.32 5.24
C THR A 277 -4.94 2.36 6.77
N PRO A 278 -5.56 3.38 7.39
CA PRO A 278 -5.64 3.46 8.83
C PRO A 278 -6.59 2.38 9.39
N GLU A 279 -6.34 1.92 10.62
CA GLU A 279 -7.19 0.94 11.29
C GLU A 279 -8.62 1.44 11.52
N THR A 280 -8.79 2.76 11.59
CA THR A 280 -10.08 3.42 11.77
C THR A 280 -10.92 3.49 10.49
N GLY A 281 -10.41 3.02 9.35
CA GLY A 281 -11.05 3.18 8.07
C GLY A 281 -11.32 4.65 7.74
N ASN A 282 -12.51 4.95 7.23
CA ASN A 282 -12.90 6.33 6.89
C ASN A 282 -13.34 7.17 8.11
N LEU A 283 -13.43 6.58 9.30
CA LEU A 283 -13.89 7.28 10.51
C LEU A 283 -12.93 8.39 10.95
N CYS A 284 -11.63 8.20 10.75
CA CYS A 284 -10.63 9.15 11.20
C CYS A 284 -9.50 9.25 10.18
N TYR A 285 -9.32 10.41 9.58
CA TYR A 285 -8.14 10.67 8.77
C TYR A 285 -6.92 10.78 9.70
N CYS A 286 -6.05 9.80 9.64
CA CYS A 286 -4.84 9.75 10.45
C CYS A 286 -3.69 9.22 9.62
N MET A 287 -2.79 10.10 9.20
CA MET A 287 -1.54 9.71 8.57
C MET A 287 -0.50 9.40 9.65
N PRO A 288 0.27 8.34 9.47
CA PRO A 288 1.33 8.01 10.41
C PRO A 288 2.49 9.01 10.30
N GLU A 289 3.19 9.21 11.39
CA GLU A 289 4.33 10.13 11.45
C GLU A 289 5.58 9.51 10.80
N VAL A 290 6.41 10.39 10.19
CA VAL A 290 7.72 9.99 9.67
C VAL A 290 8.57 9.39 10.80
N GLY A 291 9.28 8.30 10.53
CA GLY A 291 10.02 7.52 11.51
C GLY A 291 9.18 6.44 12.21
N SER A 292 7.86 6.42 12.05
CA SER A 292 7.02 5.34 12.58
C SER A 292 7.25 4.05 11.80
N LYS A 293 7.16 2.93 12.50
CA LYS A 293 7.18 1.59 11.89
C LYS A 293 5.77 1.13 11.57
N VAL A 294 5.62 0.60 10.37
CA VAL A 294 4.36 0.09 9.84
C VAL A 294 4.58 -1.28 9.21
N VAL A 295 3.52 -1.89 8.78
CA VAL A 295 3.55 -3.17 8.07
C VAL A 295 2.97 -2.98 6.67
N VAL A 296 3.64 -3.50 5.64
CA VAL A 296 3.06 -3.67 4.31
C VAL A 296 2.50 -5.08 4.23
N TYR A 297 1.21 -5.20 4.06
CA TYR A 297 0.50 -6.47 3.89
C TYR A 297 0.21 -6.73 2.42
N PHE A 298 0.41 -7.97 2.00
CA PHE A 298 0.16 -8.44 0.63
C PHE A 298 -0.98 -9.46 0.66
N ALA A 299 -2.17 -9.03 0.28
CA ALA A 299 -3.33 -9.92 0.19
C ALA A 299 -3.16 -11.00 -0.89
N SER A 300 -2.46 -10.64 -1.96
CA SER A 300 -2.12 -11.52 -3.08
C SER A 300 -0.60 -11.65 -3.22
N GLY A 301 -0.16 -12.52 -4.12
CA GLY A 301 1.26 -12.60 -4.48
C GLY A 301 1.72 -11.55 -5.51
N ASP A 302 0.85 -10.62 -5.92
CA ASP A 302 1.21 -9.49 -6.80
C ASP A 302 1.68 -8.32 -5.94
N GLU A 303 2.89 -7.85 -6.16
CA GLU A 303 3.52 -6.80 -5.38
C GLU A 303 2.80 -5.45 -5.45
N LYS A 304 2.07 -5.19 -6.54
CA LYS A 304 1.28 -3.94 -6.70
C LYS A 304 0.12 -3.82 -5.71
N ASP A 305 -0.35 -4.97 -5.15
CA ASP A 305 -1.49 -5.04 -4.23
C ASP A 305 -1.06 -4.85 -2.77
N GLY A 306 0.20 -4.50 -2.51
CA GLY A 306 0.71 -4.20 -1.18
C GLY A 306 0.06 -2.96 -0.58
N ILE A 307 -0.40 -3.08 0.66
CA ILE A 307 -1.05 -2.00 1.41
C ILE A 307 -0.30 -1.78 2.72
N ALA A 308 0.11 -0.55 2.97
CA ALA A 308 0.69 -0.17 4.25
C ALA A 308 -0.42 0.00 5.28
N LEU A 309 -0.29 -0.68 6.41
CA LEU A 309 -1.27 -0.66 7.49
C LEU A 309 -0.57 -0.91 8.85
N HIS A 310 -1.29 -0.69 9.93
CA HIS A 310 -0.85 -0.94 11.31
C HIS A 310 0.44 -0.23 11.70
N THR A 311 0.31 0.87 12.42
CA THR A 311 1.47 1.51 13.07
C THR A 311 1.95 0.63 14.22
N LEU A 312 3.18 0.15 14.14
CA LEU A 312 3.77 -0.68 15.19
C LEU A 312 4.20 0.20 16.37
N ARG A 313 3.70 -0.13 17.53
CA ARG A 313 4.04 0.57 18.75
C ARG A 313 5.42 0.17 19.25
N MET A 314 6.37 1.12 19.24
CA MET A 314 7.75 0.90 19.68
C MET A 314 8.03 1.37 21.11
N ASN A 315 7.13 2.16 21.71
CA ASN A 315 7.33 2.88 22.97
C ASN A 315 6.73 2.13 24.20
N SER A 316 6.81 0.81 24.24
CA SER A 316 6.19 0.01 25.31
C SER A 316 6.71 0.28 26.72
N ARG A 317 7.81 1.03 26.86
CA ARG A 317 8.44 1.36 28.16
C ARG A 317 8.13 2.77 28.67
N SER A 318 7.42 3.62 27.92
CA SER A 318 7.02 4.94 28.44
C SER A 318 5.85 4.77 29.41
N GLY A 319 6.00 5.27 30.64
CA GLY A 319 4.97 5.20 31.69
C GLY A 319 3.62 5.82 31.33
N ILE A 320 3.54 6.58 30.23
CA ILE A 320 2.31 7.19 29.70
C ILE A 320 1.23 6.14 29.41
N PHE A 321 1.63 4.93 29.01
CA PHE A 321 0.71 3.87 28.62
C PHE A 321 0.61 2.73 29.64
N SER A 322 1.05 2.96 30.87
CA SER A 322 1.02 1.96 31.94
C SER A 322 -0.38 1.75 32.54
N THR A 323 -1.27 2.75 32.40
CA THR A 323 -2.62 2.69 32.94
C THR A 323 -3.61 2.22 31.89
N ILE A 324 -4.11 0.99 32.03
CA ILE A 324 -4.98 0.31 31.05
C ILE A 324 -6.29 1.06 30.81
N GLN A 325 -6.78 1.78 31.82
CA GLN A 325 -8.05 2.51 31.74
C GLN A 325 -7.97 3.81 30.94
N ASN A 326 -6.77 4.35 30.73
CA ASN A 326 -6.59 5.59 29.99
C ASN A 326 -6.70 5.35 28.49
N ARG A 327 -7.34 6.28 27.77
CA ARG A 327 -7.40 6.35 26.32
C ARG A 327 -6.90 7.70 25.89
N GLU A 328 -5.94 7.76 24.95
CA GLU A 328 -5.30 9.00 24.54
C GLU A 328 -5.03 9.01 23.02
N ILE A 329 -5.22 10.18 22.43
CA ILE A 329 -4.78 10.53 21.07
C ILE A 329 -3.73 11.62 21.22
N HIS A 330 -2.52 11.36 20.74
CA HIS A 330 -1.39 12.29 20.74
C HIS A 330 -0.95 12.58 19.33
N THR A 331 -0.46 13.81 19.11
CA THR A 331 0.24 14.19 17.88
C THR A 331 1.70 14.53 18.19
N GLN A 332 2.59 14.47 17.17
CA GLN A 332 3.99 14.90 17.30
C GLN A 332 4.16 16.35 17.77
N HIS A 333 3.11 17.17 17.64
CA HIS A 333 3.09 18.56 18.10
C HIS A 333 2.54 18.73 19.51
N ASP A 334 2.53 17.67 20.31
CA ASP A 334 2.05 17.64 21.71
C ASP A 334 0.59 18.10 21.87
N LYS A 335 -0.25 17.90 20.83
CA LYS A 335 -1.69 18.03 21.00
C LYS A 335 -2.23 16.73 21.54
N LYS A 336 -3.10 16.81 22.54
CA LYS A 336 -3.61 15.66 23.26
C LYS A 336 -5.12 15.73 23.43
N MET A 337 -5.78 14.61 23.15
CA MET A 337 -7.14 14.34 23.58
C MET A 337 -7.12 13.06 24.43
N ALA A 338 -7.69 13.12 25.62
CA ALA A 338 -7.60 12.00 26.55
C ALA A 338 -8.90 11.77 27.32
N LEU A 339 -9.23 10.49 27.50
CA LEU A 339 -10.35 9.98 28.29
C LEU A 339 -9.77 9.12 29.41
N TYR A 340 -9.82 9.65 30.59
CA TYR A 340 -9.44 8.97 31.83
C TYR A 340 -10.69 8.59 32.65
N PRO A 341 -10.60 7.70 33.60
CA PRO A 341 -11.77 7.29 34.39
C PRO A 341 -12.51 8.45 35.03
N GLU A 342 -11.80 9.49 35.48
CA GLU A 342 -12.38 10.62 36.23
C GLU A 342 -12.44 11.92 35.42
N ARG A 343 -11.92 11.94 34.15
CA ARG A 343 -11.90 13.16 33.33
C ARG A 343 -11.67 12.93 31.85
N LEU A 344 -12.28 13.80 31.07
CA LEU A 344 -12.02 13.98 29.65
C LEU A 344 -11.37 15.34 29.43
N PHE A 345 -10.32 15.41 28.60
CA PHE A 345 -9.70 16.69 28.30
C PHE A 345 -9.07 16.76 26.89
N ILE A 346 -9.00 17.98 26.39
CA ILE A 346 -8.29 18.34 25.15
C ILE A 346 -7.27 19.40 25.51
N GLU A 347 -5.99 19.15 25.27
CA GLU A 347 -4.88 20.02 25.65
C GLU A 347 -4.02 20.44 24.46
N GLY A 348 -3.55 21.69 24.49
CA GLY A 348 -2.45 22.18 23.69
C GLY A 348 -1.10 21.76 24.28
N LYS A 349 -0.03 22.01 23.52
CA LYS A 349 1.36 21.65 23.87
C LYS A 349 1.81 22.06 25.27
N ASP A 350 1.48 23.27 25.65
CA ASP A 350 1.89 23.91 26.94
C ASP A 350 0.95 23.65 28.10
N LYS A 351 -0.13 22.89 27.85
CA LYS A 351 -1.24 22.68 28.81
C LYS A 351 -1.90 23.97 29.32
N ALA A 352 -1.49 25.10 28.79
CA ALA A 352 -2.09 26.40 29.11
C ALA A 352 -3.40 26.63 28.34
N THR A 353 -3.55 25.96 27.20
CA THR A 353 -4.77 25.96 26.39
C THR A 353 -5.43 24.59 26.48
N GLY A 354 -6.70 24.56 26.89
CA GLY A 354 -7.41 23.28 26.98
C GLY A 354 -8.85 23.38 27.43
N ILE A 355 -9.53 22.28 27.26
CA ILE A 355 -10.89 22.02 27.76
C ILE A 355 -10.81 20.79 28.65
N TYR A 356 -11.32 20.89 29.86
CA TYR A 356 -11.31 19.83 30.85
C TYR A 356 -12.72 19.60 31.35
N LEU A 357 -13.16 18.37 31.35
CA LEU A 357 -14.38 17.89 31.98
C LEU A 357 -13.95 16.90 33.06
N ASP A 358 -14.07 17.28 34.28
CA ASP A 358 -13.57 16.53 35.43
C ASP A 358 -14.74 16.26 36.40
N ASP A 359 -14.89 15.01 36.83
CA ASP A 359 -16.02 14.56 37.63
C ASP A 359 -16.08 15.26 38.99
N LYS A 360 -14.94 15.72 39.53
CA LYS A 360 -14.86 16.36 40.83
C LYS A 360 -14.89 17.89 40.76
N SER A 361 -14.19 18.46 39.76
CA SER A 361 -14.02 19.92 39.65
C SER A 361 -14.90 20.56 38.55
N GLY A 362 -15.64 19.75 37.78
CA GLY A 362 -16.54 20.23 36.74
C GLY A 362 -15.83 20.60 35.44
N ILE A 363 -16.37 21.58 34.71
CA ILE A 363 -15.89 21.97 33.40
C ILE A 363 -14.99 23.19 33.50
N GLN A 364 -13.81 23.13 32.88
CA GLN A 364 -12.86 24.23 32.84
C GLN A 364 -12.38 24.48 31.40
N PHE A 365 -12.45 25.75 30.99
CA PHE A 365 -11.83 26.26 29.77
C PHE A 365 -10.61 27.09 30.14
N LYS A 366 -9.46 26.80 29.55
CA LYS A 366 -8.21 27.54 29.75
C LYS A 366 -7.69 28.10 28.42
N SER A 367 -7.28 29.37 28.45
CA SER A 367 -6.56 29.99 27.34
C SER A 367 -5.68 31.13 27.83
N PRO A 368 -4.39 31.19 27.50
CA PRO A 368 -3.51 32.30 27.83
C PRO A 368 -3.76 33.55 26.97
N LYS A 369 -4.54 33.42 25.88
CA LYS A 369 -4.77 34.53 24.93
C LYS A 369 -6.19 35.09 25.04
N GLY A 370 -7.19 34.25 25.23
CA GLY A 370 -8.58 34.66 25.29
C GLY A 370 -9.52 33.52 24.91
N LEU A 371 -10.78 33.64 25.37
CA LEU A 371 -11.88 32.75 25.01
C LEU A 371 -12.95 33.59 24.33
N LYS A 372 -13.49 33.08 23.26
CA LYS A 372 -14.56 33.73 22.52
C LYS A 372 -15.72 32.75 22.32
N PHE A 373 -16.90 33.10 22.84
CA PHE A 373 -18.11 32.37 22.66
C PHE A 373 -19.02 33.16 21.72
N ASN A 374 -19.42 32.56 20.59
CA ASN A 374 -20.35 33.16 19.64
C ASN A 374 -21.60 32.30 19.59
N ALA A 375 -22.77 32.91 19.76
CA ALA A 375 -24.04 32.25 19.60
C ALA A 375 -24.95 33.11 18.70
N VAL A 376 -25.59 32.49 17.71
CA VAL A 376 -26.47 33.21 16.77
C VAL A 376 -27.76 33.68 17.43
N GLN A 377 -28.32 32.86 18.30
CA GLN A 377 -29.61 33.16 18.92
C GLN A 377 -29.51 33.65 20.38
N GLY A 378 -28.57 33.15 21.17
CA GLY A 378 -28.40 33.57 22.53
C GLY A 378 -27.36 32.72 23.25
N PHE A 379 -26.77 33.34 24.26
CA PHE A 379 -25.85 32.70 25.19
C PHE A 379 -26.43 32.82 26.58
N TYR A 380 -26.77 31.68 27.20
CA TYR A 380 -27.41 31.62 28.50
C TYR A 380 -26.46 31.06 29.55
N ILE A 381 -26.31 31.75 30.65
CA ILE A 381 -25.59 31.27 31.82
C ILE A 381 -26.62 31.15 32.94
N ASN A 382 -26.69 30.00 33.58
CA ASN A 382 -27.61 29.76 34.68
C ASN A 382 -26.92 28.94 35.76
N GLY A 383 -26.82 29.46 36.95
CA GLY A 383 -26.19 28.83 38.09
C GLY A 383 -26.70 29.41 39.43
N LYS A 384 -26.45 28.71 40.52
CA LYS A 384 -26.74 29.25 41.89
C LYS A 384 -25.91 30.49 42.21
N LYS A 385 -24.72 30.60 41.60
CA LYS A 385 -23.82 31.74 41.75
C LYS A 385 -23.02 31.91 40.48
N GLU A 386 -23.01 33.10 39.93
CA GLU A 386 -22.25 33.49 38.76
C GLU A 386 -21.23 34.55 39.17
N VAL A 387 -19.97 34.36 38.79
CA VAL A 387 -18.89 35.29 39.12
C VAL A 387 -18.15 35.64 37.84
N PHE A 388 -18.20 36.91 37.48
CA PHE A 388 -17.39 37.51 36.43
C PHE A 388 -16.28 38.31 37.08
N SER A 389 -15.03 37.98 36.76
CA SER A 389 -13.85 38.66 37.30
C SER A 389 -12.86 38.90 36.17
N ALA A 390 -12.44 40.13 36.01
CA ALA A 390 -11.42 40.53 35.07
C ALA A 390 -10.44 41.50 35.74
N PRO A 391 -9.13 41.46 35.40
CA PRO A 391 -8.14 42.36 36.01
C PRO A 391 -8.26 43.81 35.53
N MET A 392 -8.90 44.06 34.38
CA MET A 392 -9.05 45.41 33.83
C MET A 392 -10.51 45.84 33.74
N ASP A 393 -11.30 45.20 32.90
CA ASP A 393 -12.70 45.61 32.66
C ASP A 393 -13.62 44.43 32.37
N ILE A 394 -14.88 44.59 32.71
CA ILE A 394 -16.00 43.73 32.30
C ILE A 394 -16.96 44.59 31.53
N VAL A 395 -17.20 44.23 30.26
CA VAL A 395 -18.05 45.00 29.37
C VAL A 395 -19.17 44.14 28.80
N CYS A 396 -20.42 44.55 29.02
CA CYS A 396 -21.62 43.97 28.42
C CYS A 396 -22.21 45.00 27.45
N ARG A 397 -22.35 44.65 26.17
CA ARG A 397 -22.82 45.59 25.13
C ARG A 397 -23.95 45.01 24.30
N THR A 398 -24.88 45.87 23.96
CA THR A 398 -25.86 45.68 22.87
C THR A 398 -25.60 46.73 21.80
N ASN A 399 -26.41 46.74 20.73
CA ASN A 399 -26.33 47.77 19.70
C ASN A 399 -26.52 49.20 20.22
N GLN A 400 -27.28 49.36 21.29
CA GLN A 400 -27.68 50.67 21.78
C GLN A 400 -27.28 50.94 23.25
N SER A 401 -26.94 49.91 24.02
CA SER A 401 -26.65 50.03 25.44
C SER A 401 -25.39 49.26 25.85
N ASN A 402 -24.68 49.75 26.83
CA ASN A 402 -23.55 49.03 27.42
C ASN A 402 -23.52 49.15 28.96
N ILE A 403 -22.93 48.15 29.55
CA ILE A 403 -22.52 48.12 30.95
C ILE A 403 -20.99 47.92 30.94
N GLU A 404 -20.28 48.81 31.58
CA GLU A 404 -18.83 48.73 31.69
C GLU A 404 -18.45 48.83 33.18
N ILE A 405 -17.76 47.84 33.67
CA ILE A 405 -17.25 47.76 35.03
C ILE A 405 -15.73 47.74 34.94
N ASN A 406 -15.10 48.84 35.37
CA ASN A 406 -13.67 48.99 35.46
C ASN A 406 -13.30 49.56 36.81
N ARG A 407 -12.75 50.77 36.89
CA ARG A 407 -12.56 51.51 38.14
C ARG A 407 -13.91 51.94 38.74
N ASP A 408 -14.87 52.24 37.86
CA ASP A 408 -16.23 52.69 38.15
C ASP A 408 -17.23 51.78 37.45
N ILE A 409 -18.52 51.90 37.80
CA ILE A 409 -19.61 51.22 37.08
C ILE A 409 -20.28 52.22 36.17
N ASN A 410 -20.10 52.07 34.88
CA ASN A 410 -20.70 52.91 33.85
C ASN A 410 -21.86 52.18 33.16
N LEU A 411 -23.04 52.77 33.24
CA LEU A 411 -24.25 52.28 32.60
C LEU A 411 -24.68 53.27 31.52
N TYR A 412 -24.80 52.82 30.31
CA TYR A 412 -25.25 53.64 29.17
C TYR A 412 -26.45 52.99 28.48
N ALA A 413 -27.55 53.72 28.43
CA ALA A 413 -28.76 53.34 27.71
C ALA A 413 -29.49 54.56 27.16
N PRO A 414 -29.74 54.69 25.84
CA PRO A 414 -30.41 55.85 25.25
C PRO A 414 -31.81 56.11 25.79
N GLY A 415 -32.52 55.08 26.27
CA GLY A 415 -33.87 55.16 26.88
C GLY A 415 -33.85 55.38 28.39
N GLY A 416 -32.67 55.61 29.01
CA GLY A 416 -32.52 55.74 30.43
C GLY A 416 -32.20 54.42 31.14
N VAL A 417 -31.68 54.49 32.35
CA VAL A 417 -31.35 53.37 33.23
C VAL A 417 -32.29 53.33 34.40
N GLN A 418 -32.98 52.22 34.61
CA GLN A 418 -33.82 51.97 35.76
C GLN A 418 -33.09 51.03 36.72
N THR A 419 -32.92 51.40 37.97
CA THR A 419 -32.39 50.57 39.03
C THR A 419 -33.47 50.36 40.09
N ASN A 420 -33.84 49.09 40.31
CA ASN A 420 -34.77 48.74 41.38
C ASN A 420 -33.97 48.12 42.55
N GLY A 421 -33.89 48.82 43.64
CA GLY A 421 -33.30 48.31 44.87
C GLY A 421 -34.36 47.58 45.70
N GLY A 422 -34.02 46.37 46.11
CA GLY A 422 -34.96 45.46 46.76
C GLY A 422 -35.15 45.68 48.26
N ASN A 423 -35.42 46.89 48.68
CA ASN A 423 -35.98 47.18 50.01
C ASN A 423 -37.15 48.14 49.87
N ASP A 424 -38.14 48.04 50.71
CA ASP A 424 -39.42 48.76 50.63
C ASP A 424 -39.34 50.30 50.66
N ASN A 425 -38.15 50.87 50.64
CA ASN A 425 -37.82 52.29 50.50
C ASN A 425 -36.90 52.59 49.30
N GLY A 426 -36.99 51.84 48.26
CA GLY A 426 -36.14 52.01 47.02
C GLY A 426 -36.40 53.36 46.33
N THR A 427 -35.41 54.23 46.30
CA THR A 427 -35.42 55.44 45.48
C THR A 427 -35.11 55.05 44.07
N LEU A 428 -36.08 55.27 43.20
CA LEU A 428 -35.88 55.13 41.75
C LEU A 428 -34.93 56.23 41.26
N ILE A 429 -33.70 55.92 40.97
CA ILE A 429 -32.77 56.86 40.37
C ILE A 429 -32.87 56.71 38.86
N THR A 430 -33.53 57.66 38.21
CA THR A 430 -33.54 57.78 36.76
C THR A 430 -32.35 58.64 36.34
N VAL A 431 -31.34 58.05 35.76
CA VAL A 431 -30.20 58.79 35.20
C VAL A 431 -30.52 59.11 33.76
N PRO A 432 -30.54 60.37 33.34
CA PRO A 432 -30.75 60.77 31.95
C PRO A 432 -29.59 60.23 31.08
N ALA A 433 -29.95 59.69 29.92
CA ALA A 433 -28.98 59.16 28.98
C ALA A 433 -28.05 60.26 28.45
N SER A 434 -26.76 60.20 28.83
CA SER A 434 -25.76 61.03 28.18
C SER A 434 -25.37 60.38 26.86
N VAL A 435 -25.61 61.06 25.79
CA VAL A 435 -25.32 60.60 24.45
C VAL A 435 -23.82 60.87 24.12
N GLU A 436 -22.98 59.93 24.39
CA GLU A 436 -21.68 59.88 23.76
C GLU A 436 -21.58 58.69 22.81
N LYS A 437 -21.53 58.98 21.51
CA LYS A 437 -21.23 58.00 20.49
C LYS A 437 -19.79 57.56 20.65
N LYS A 438 -19.54 56.39 21.22
CA LYS A 438 -18.24 55.72 21.16
C LYS A 438 -18.27 54.60 20.12
N SER A 439 -17.51 54.87 19.07
CA SER A 439 -16.94 54.01 18.03
C SER A 439 -17.74 52.85 17.43
N ASP A 440 -17.82 52.85 16.11
CA ASP A 440 -18.47 51.91 15.23
C ASP A 440 -17.81 50.49 15.12
N HIS A 441 -16.80 50.21 15.95
CA HIS A 441 -16.02 48.97 15.81
C HIS A 441 -16.79 47.65 16.03
N TRP A 442 -17.85 47.68 16.79
CA TRP A 442 -18.62 46.47 17.08
C TRP A 442 -19.86 46.31 16.15
N GLN A 443 -20.24 47.33 15.40
CA GLN A 443 -21.21 47.19 14.32
C GLN A 443 -20.66 46.31 13.18
N ILE A 444 -19.36 46.35 12.95
CA ILE A 444 -18.68 45.49 11.97
C ILE A 444 -18.74 44.02 12.37
N ALA A 445 -18.60 43.71 13.66
CA ALA A 445 -18.70 42.33 14.17
C ALA A 445 -20.13 41.77 14.08
N TYR A 446 -21.15 42.63 14.24
CA TYR A 446 -22.55 42.22 14.15
C TYR A 446 -22.98 41.97 12.69
N SER A 447 -22.54 42.78 11.77
CA SER A 447 -22.80 42.57 10.33
C SER A 447 -22.09 41.32 9.79
N ALA A 448 -20.90 40.97 10.32
CA ALA A 448 -20.21 39.75 9.98
C ALA A 448 -20.93 38.48 10.52
N LEU A 449 -21.59 38.58 11.66
CA LEU A 449 -22.40 37.47 12.23
C LEU A 449 -23.73 37.26 11.48
N ALA A 450 -24.29 38.33 10.90
CA ALA A 450 -25.49 38.22 10.07
C ALA A 450 -25.26 37.63 8.67
N ALA A 451 -24.00 37.52 8.28
CA ALA A 451 -23.59 36.96 6.99
C ALA A 451 -23.15 35.48 7.10
N VAL A 452 -23.73 34.70 8.01
CA VAL A 452 -23.59 33.23 7.95
C VAL A 452 -24.31 32.77 6.67
N PRO A 453 -23.61 32.20 5.69
CA PRO A 453 -24.26 31.75 4.48
C PRO A 453 -25.30 30.69 4.83
N THR A 454 -26.55 30.94 4.46
CA THR A 454 -27.59 29.92 4.45
C THR A 454 -27.16 28.88 3.42
N VAL A 455 -26.96 27.65 3.87
CA VAL A 455 -26.67 26.55 2.96
C VAL A 455 -27.86 26.31 2.05
N ASP A 456 -27.65 26.31 0.74
CA ASP A 456 -28.71 26.09 -0.24
C ASP A 456 -28.93 24.59 -0.42
N PHE A 457 -30.03 24.08 0.11
CA PHE A 457 -30.41 22.67 0.02
C PHE A 457 -30.54 22.14 -1.42
N ASN A 458 -30.63 23.01 -2.40
CA ASN A 458 -30.75 22.61 -3.79
C ASN A 458 -29.37 22.23 -4.41
N LYS A 459 -28.30 22.38 -3.69
CA LYS A 459 -26.91 22.08 -4.13
C LYS A 459 -26.24 20.94 -3.42
N VAL A 460 -27.04 20.09 -2.76
CA VAL A 460 -26.50 18.92 -2.05
C VAL A 460 -26.19 17.83 -3.06
N ASP A 461 -24.94 17.48 -3.20
CA ASP A 461 -24.44 16.30 -3.90
C ASP A 461 -24.28 15.12 -2.94
N ASP A 462 -23.74 14.00 -3.43
CA ASP A 462 -23.55 12.80 -2.61
C ASP A 462 -22.63 13.03 -1.39
N ASP A 463 -21.76 14.05 -1.44
CA ASP A 463 -20.84 14.41 -0.35
C ASP A 463 -21.52 15.35 0.67
N GLY A 464 -22.66 15.91 0.34
CA GLY A 464 -23.43 16.85 1.17
C GLY A 464 -24.44 16.22 2.12
N VAL A 465 -24.41 14.90 2.30
CA VAL A 465 -25.39 14.18 3.16
C VAL A 465 -25.42 14.72 4.59
N VAL A 466 -24.28 15.09 5.14
CA VAL A 466 -24.17 15.65 6.49
C VAL A 466 -24.79 17.04 6.56
N ASP A 467 -24.53 17.87 5.58
CA ASP A 467 -25.07 19.23 5.49
C ASP A 467 -26.60 19.20 5.34
N LEU A 468 -27.11 18.27 4.53
CA LEU A 468 -28.54 18.03 4.39
C LEU A 468 -29.19 17.64 5.72
N MET A 469 -28.55 16.76 6.52
CA MET A 469 -29.05 16.36 7.84
C MET A 469 -29.03 17.53 8.82
N VAL A 470 -27.93 18.28 8.87
CA VAL A 470 -27.77 19.43 9.77
C VAL A 470 -28.82 20.50 9.45
N GLU A 471 -28.97 20.83 8.18
CA GLU A 471 -29.91 21.87 7.76
C GLU A 471 -31.37 21.48 7.95
N ALA A 472 -31.70 20.21 7.71
CA ALA A 472 -33.04 19.70 8.02
C ALA A 472 -33.36 19.73 9.53
N ALA A 473 -32.35 19.61 10.38
CA ALA A 473 -32.50 19.63 11.83
C ALA A 473 -32.61 21.07 12.42
N ILE A 474 -31.88 22.04 11.85
CA ILE A 474 -31.83 23.43 12.35
C ILE A 474 -33.22 24.05 12.58
N PRO A 475 -34.19 24.00 11.67
CA PRO A 475 -35.51 24.59 11.88
C PRO A 475 -36.24 24.02 13.09
N LYS A 476 -36.01 22.73 13.38
CA LYS A 476 -36.66 22.07 14.54
C LYS A 476 -35.98 22.41 15.85
N ILE A 477 -34.67 22.57 15.86
CA ILE A 477 -33.92 23.05 16.99
C ILE A 477 -34.32 24.50 17.32
N ALA A 478 -34.42 25.35 16.33
CA ALA A 478 -34.85 26.74 16.47
C ALA A 478 -36.26 26.91 17.06
N THR A 479 -37.11 25.91 16.93
CA THR A 479 -38.47 25.90 17.54
C THR A 479 -38.48 25.38 18.98
N GLY A 480 -37.31 25.14 19.59
CA GLY A 480 -37.19 24.68 20.98
C GLY A 480 -37.41 23.18 21.20
N LYS A 481 -37.53 22.41 20.16
CA LYS A 481 -37.60 20.94 20.28
C LYS A 481 -36.22 20.37 20.53
N THR A 482 -36.05 19.64 21.64
CA THR A 482 -34.78 19.01 22.04
C THR A 482 -34.55 17.65 21.40
N THR A 483 -35.61 17.04 20.84
CA THR A 483 -35.52 15.75 20.15
C THR A 483 -36.25 15.85 18.82
N LEU A 484 -35.59 15.39 17.76
CA LEU A 484 -36.16 15.32 16.42
C LEU A 484 -36.50 13.87 16.10
N ALA A 485 -37.77 13.63 15.75
CA ALA A 485 -38.16 12.36 15.18
C ALA A 485 -37.76 12.33 13.69
N MET A 486 -37.40 11.18 13.16
CA MET A 486 -37.08 11.01 11.75
C MET A 486 -38.20 11.52 10.83
N SER A 487 -39.45 11.28 11.20
CA SER A 487 -40.60 11.77 10.47
C SER A 487 -40.66 13.30 10.35
N ASP A 488 -40.14 14.04 11.33
CA ASP A 488 -40.11 15.49 11.31
C ASP A 488 -39.02 16.03 10.39
N VAL A 489 -37.88 15.37 10.39
CA VAL A 489 -36.77 15.68 9.46
C VAL A 489 -37.20 15.42 8.02
N MET A 490 -37.86 14.30 7.77
CA MET A 490 -38.35 13.91 6.44
C MET A 490 -39.37 14.85 5.86
N LYS A 491 -40.18 15.47 6.71
CA LYS A 491 -41.15 16.51 6.27
C LYS A 491 -40.45 17.78 5.80
N GLY A 492 -39.26 18.07 6.32
CA GLY A 492 -38.46 19.23 5.94
C GLY A 492 -37.77 19.11 4.59
N ILE A 493 -37.57 17.89 4.09
CA ILE A 493 -36.82 17.60 2.84
C ILE A 493 -37.48 16.51 2.00
N PRO A 494 -38.73 16.71 1.55
CA PRO A 494 -39.47 15.69 0.81
C PRO A 494 -38.80 15.24 -0.48
N GLU A 495 -38.08 16.13 -1.16
CA GLU A 495 -37.38 15.83 -2.41
C GLU A 495 -36.17 14.94 -2.21
N SER A 496 -35.56 14.97 -1.03
CA SER A 496 -34.43 14.09 -0.70
C SER A 496 -34.80 12.62 -0.73
N LYS A 497 -36.10 12.33 -0.48
CA LYS A 497 -36.61 10.96 -0.47
C LYS A 497 -36.48 10.27 -1.82
N THR A 498 -36.61 11.02 -2.89
CA THR A 498 -36.54 10.50 -4.26
C THR A 498 -35.18 10.70 -4.91
N ARG A 499 -34.51 11.78 -4.56
CA ARG A 499 -33.24 12.19 -5.20
C ARG A 499 -31.99 11.68 -4.48
N TYR A 500 -32.09 11.52 -3.16
CA TYR A 500 -30.99 11.12 -2.31
C TYR A 500 -31.39 10.03 -1.31
N PRO A 501 -31.68 8.80 -1.75
CA PRO A 501 -32.18 7.75 -0.86
C PRO A 501 -31.16 7.37 0.23
N ASN A 502 -29.86 7.45 -0.08
CA ASN A 502 -28.80 7.16 0.89
C ASN A 502 -28.73 8.21 1.99
N ALA A 503 -28.98 9.49 1.67
CA ALA A 503 -29.03 10.57 2.63
C ALA A 503 -30.14 10.37 3.64
N LEU A 504 -31.33 9.96 3.20
CA LEU A 504 -32.46 9.69 4.07
C LEU A 504 -32.19 8.53 5.03
N HIS A 505 -31.57 7.48 4.54
CA HIS A 505 -31.20 6.34 5.37
C HIS A 505 -30.12 6.71 6.39
N ALA A 506 -29.14 7.52 6.00
CA ALA A 506 -28.13 8.03 6.92
C ALA A 506 -28.74 8.92 8.01
N MET A 507 -29.67 9.82 7.64
CA MET A 507 -30.39 10.66 8.61
C MET A 507 -31.22 9.83 9.60
N GLU A 508 -31.85 8.75 9.13
CA GLU A 508 -32.62 7.84 9.99
C GLU A 508 -31.72 7.16 11.01
N LEU A 509 -30.58 6.63 10.59
CA LEU A 509 -29.63 6.01 11.49
C LEU A 509 -29.03 6.99 12.48
N TYR A 510 -28.71 8.20 12.03
CA TYR A 510 -28.16 9.25 12.87
C TYR A 510 -29.15 9.73 13.94
N THR A 511 -30.40 9.97 13.56
CA THR A 511 -31.41 10.52 14.48
C THR A 511 -31.95 9.50 15.46
N VAL A 512 -32.03 8.23 15.09
CA VAL A 512 -32.61 7.16 15.93
C VAL A 512 -31.56 6.47 16.79
N LYS A 513 -30.35 6.26 16.26
CA LYS A 513 -29.31 5.48 16.91
C LYS A 513 -28.11 6.31 17.41
N GLY A 514 -28.12 7.62 17.16
CA GLY A 514 -27.03 8.50 17.56
C GLY A 514 -25.68 8.16 16.92
N GLY A 515 -25.69 7.58 15.72
CA GLY A 515 -24.47 7.19 15.02
C GLY A 515 -24.77 6.29 13.83
N TYR A 516 -23.80 6.04 13.09
CA TYR A 516 -23.52 5.41 11.87
C TYR A 516 -23.63 3.87 11.91
N PRO A 517 -24.03 3.14 10.93
CA PRO A 517 -23.25 3.02 9.68
C PRO A 517 -23.87 3.71 8.48
N LEU A 518 -23.05 4.08 7.51
CA LEU A 518 -23.49 4.52 6.21
C LEU A 518 -24.28 3.39 5.53
N PRO A 519 -25.36 3.70 4.82
CA PRO A 519 -26.08 2.70 4.06
C PRO A 519 -25.17 2.13 2.97
N ASP A 520 -25.27 0.83 2.76
CA ASP A 520 -24.65 0.21 1.60
C ASP A 520 -25.23 0.88 0.33
N ARG A 521 -24.34 1.42 -0.48
CA ARG A 521 -24.72 1.87 -1.83
C ARG A 521 -25.20 0.63 -2.58
N LYS A 522 -26.48 0.55 -2.84
CA LYS A 522 -26.96 -0.39 -3.85
C LYS A 522 -26.52 0.18 -5.20
N GLU A 523 -25.70 -0.58 -5.90
CA GLU A 523 -25.33 -0.36 -7.30
C GLU A 523 -26.57 -0.25 -8.21
#